data_13fe2d08c6a4f6d0ebc95ebfb0eb7d80
#
_entry.id   13fe2d08c6a4f6d0ebc95ebfb0eb7d80
#
_cell.length_a   1.000
_cell.length_b   1.000
_cell.length_c   1.000
_cell.angle_alpha   90.00
_cell.angle_beta   90.00
_cell.angle_gamma   90.00
#
_symmetry.space_group_name_H-M   'P 1'
#
loop_
_entity.id
_entity.type
_entity.pdbx_description
1 polymer ?
#
loop_
_entity_poly.entity_id
_entity_poly.type
_entity_poly.pdbx_seq_one_letter_code
_entity_poly.pdbx_strand_id
1 'polypeptide(L)'
;TPLHSSAASDVYKRQQSSRDTARNLHLYEIETSFFKFLSPRCKARVPACYFDEFDPKTGDGILILEDMLPAKQIPQMNGCSKIEVSMVLKEAAALHKSYWNDEHLLSYPWLTYSVSEERKKFVTDLLPVAYPEWKKRYQGRISEDIFEMGDILFSNYSEYSNVEEGPMTLIHGDLRLDNLLFTDENKRAILLDWQTAAVGLPLNDVAYFISTSFANPNDREKEEERLVAQYHKLLDVNDTYSFDEAWSDYRRASFVGFIMAVLSAMIVERTDRGDEMFAVMAERSAWQALHLDALSFIT
;
A
#
# COMPACT_ATOMS: atom_id res chain seq x y z
N THR A 1 22.87 -18.06 2.77
CA THR A 1 22.00 -18.00 1.59
C THR A 1 20.92 -16.98 1.92
N PRO A 2 20.74 -15.87 1.16
CA PRO A 2 19.65 -14.95 1.40
C PRO A 2 18.35 -15.71 1.13
N LEU A 3 17.52 -15.83 2.13
CA LEU A 3 16.16 -16.33 1.96
C LEU A 3 15.41 -15.30 1.11
N HIS A 4 14.93 -15.74 -0.05
CA HIS A 4 14.08 -14.92 -0.91
C HIS A 4 12.86 -14.43 -0.13
N SER A 5 12.32 -13.26 -0.49
CA SER A 5 11.18 -12.64 0.21
C SER A 5 9.97 -13.56 0.33
N SER A 6 9.74 -14.40 -0.67
CA SER A 6 8.70 -15.44 -0.63
C SER A 6 8.91 -16.43 0.51
N ALA A 7 10.15 -16.90 0.73
CA ALA A 7 10.45 -17.83 1.80
C ALA A 7 10.31 -17.17 3.20
N ALA A 8 10.65 -15.89 3.34
CA ALA A 8 10.45 -15.15 4.58
C ALA A 8 8.96 -14.90 4.86
N SER A 9 8.18 -14.55 3.84
CA SER A 9 6.72 -14.46 3.89
C SER A 9 6.09 -15.81 4.28
N ASP A 10 6.55 -16.92 3.70
CA ASP A 10 6.05 -18.25 3.99
C ASP A 10 6.37 -18.74 5.42
N VAL A 11 7.53 -18.39 5.96
CA VAL A 11 7.88 -18.71 7.37
C VAL A 11 6.96 -17.94 8.32
N TYR A 12 6.66 -16.69 8.00
CA TYR A 12 5.77 -15.84 8.79
C TYR A 12 4.31 -16.32 8.74
N LYS A 13 3.83 -16.74 7.57
CA LYS A 13 2.48 -17.30 7.34
C LYS A 13 2.26 -18.66 8.04
N ARG A 14 3.28 -19.32 8.57
CA ARG A 14 3.19 -20.64 9.24
C ARG A 14 2.77 -20.57 10.71
N GLN A 15 2.75 -19.40 11.31
CA GLN A 15 2.27 -19.27 12.70
C GLN A 15 0.73 -19.30 12.72
N GLN A 16 0.14 -20.08 13.62
CA GLN A 16 -1.32 -20.30 13.67
C GLN A 16 -2.10 -18.99 13.79
N SER A 17 -1.64 -18.06 14.65
CA SER A 17 -2.27 -16.75 14.84
C SER A 17 -2.22 -15.87 13.57
N SER A 18 -1.12 -15.92 12.81
CA SER A 18 -0.98 -15.18 11.55
C SER A 18 -1.86 -15.77 10.45
N ARG A 19 -2.03 -17.11 10.44
CA ARG A 19 -2.97 -17.79 9.51
C ARG A 19 -4.41 -17.42 9.79
N ASP A 20 -4.80 -17.41 11.05
CA ASP A 20 -6.17 -17.06 11.43
C ASP A 20 -6.47 -15.59 11.09
N THR A 21 -5.52 -14.69 11.31
CA THR A 21 -5.63 -13.29 10.87
C THR A 21 -5.75 -13.18 9.35
N ALA A 22 -4.90 -13.88 8.59
CA ALA A 22 -4.94 -13.86 7.13
C ALA A 22 -6.27 -14.39 6.57
N ARG A 23 -6.83 -15.45 7.18
CA ARG A 23 -8.14 -15.98 6.81
C ARG A 23 -9.28 -15.02 7.14
N ASN A 24 -9.29 -14.43 8.35
CA ASN A 24 -10.31 -13.49 8.77
C ASN A 24 -10.32 -12.20 7.92
N LEU A 25 -9.18 -11.81 7.39
CA LEU A 25 -9.02 -10.68 6.48
C LEU A 25 -9.11 -11.07 4.99
N HIS A 26 -9.43 -12.33 4.68
CA HIS A 26 -9.54 -12.86 3.31
C HIS A 26 -8.28 -12.69 2.43
N LEU A 27 -7.08 -12.57 3.04
CA LEU A 27 -5.86 -12.22 2.32
C LEU A 27 -5.51 -13.25 1.24
N TYR A 28 -5.68 -14.54 1.53
CA TYR A 28 -5.38 -15.61 0.55
C TYR A 28 -6.40 -15.65 -0.60
N GLU A 29 -7.68 -15.38 -0.30
CA GLU A 29 -8.71 -15.25 -1.32
C GLU A 29 -8.44 -14.09 -2.27
N ILE A 30 -8.08 -12.93 -1.72
CA ILE A 30 -7.76 -11.74 -2.50
C ILE A 30 -6.59 -12.01 -3.44
N GLU A 31 -5.47 -12.55 -2.93
CA GLU A 31 -4.28 -12.79 -3.74
C GLU A 31 -4.51 -13.83 -4.84
N THR A 32 -5.12 -14.98 -4.51
CA THR A 32 -5.43 -16.01 -5.51
C THR A 32 -6.42 -15.51 -6.55
N SER A 33 -7.43 -14.75 -6.14
CA SER A 33 -8.42 -14.16 -7.04
C SER A 33 -7.83 -13.09 -7.95
N PHE A 34 -6.90 -12.27 -7.45
CA PHE A 34 -6.18 -11.33 -8.29
C PHE A 34 -5.45 -12.05 -9.43
N PHE A 35 -4.66 -13.08 -9.11
CA PHE A 35 -3.92 -13.82 -10.13
C PHE A 35 -4.84 -14.51 -11.13
N LYS A 36 -5.95 -15.07 -10.67
CA LYS A 36 -6.92 -15.77 -11.51
C LYS A 36 -7.71 -14.86 -12.44
N PHE A 37 -8.23 -13.75 -11.92
CA PHE A 37 -9.23 -12.97 -12.65
C PHE A 37 -8.69 -11.63 -13.19
N LEU A 38 -7.72 -11.02 -12.55
CA LEU A 38 -7.27 -9.68 -12.90
C LEU A 38 -5.88 -9.65 -13.52
N SER A 39 -4.91 -10.40 -13.01
CA SER A 39 -3.55 -10.36 -13.54
C SER A 39 -3.45 -10.58 -15.06
N PRO A 40 -4.33 -11.36 -15.74
CA PRO A 40 -4.24 -11.56 -17.20
C PRO A 40 -4.45 -10.28 -18.02
N ARG A 41 -5.18 -9.30 -17.50
CA ARG A 41 -5.41 -8.01 -18.20
C ARG A 41 -4.60 -6.85 -17.60
N CYS A 42 -3.91 -7.08 -16.49
CA CYS A 42 -3.06 -6.10 -15.84
C CYS A 42 -1.85 -5.75 -16.73
N LYS A 43 -1.58 -4.46 -16.92
CA LYS A 43 -0.43 -4.01 -17.73
C LYS A 43 0.81 -3.73 -16.87
N ALA A 44 0.68 -3.69 -15.54
CA ALA A 44 1.84 -3.66 -14.66
C ALA A 44 2.60 -4.99 -14.72
N ARG A 45 3.89 -4.95 -14.42
CA ARG A 45 4.71 -6.18 -14.36
C ARG A 45 4.42 -6.91 -13.05
N VAL A 46 3.78 -8.04 -13.17
CA VAL A 46 3.53 -9.02 -12.10
C VAL A 46 4.11 -10.37 -12.52
N PRO A 47 4.44 -11.29 -11.60
CA PRO A 47 4.83 -12.64 -11.95
C PRO A 47 3.73 -13.34 -12.76
N ALA A 48 4.09 -14.16 -13.75
CA ALA A 48 3.12 -15.03 -14.38
C ALA A 48 2.62 -16.07 -13.37
N CYS A 49 1.33 -16.32 -13.35
CA CYS A 49 0.74 -17.37 -12.52
C CYS A 49 0.59 -18.64 -13.34
N TYR A 50 1.22 -19.72 -12.92
CA TYR A 50 1.14 -21.03 -13.57
C TYR A 50 0.06 -21.91 -12.98
N PHE A 51 -0.29 -21.67 -11.71
CA PHE A 51 -1.35 -22.39 -11.00
C PHE A 51 -1.90 -21.52 -9.87
N ASP A 52 -3.20 -21.50 -9.71
CA ASP A 52 -3.93 -20.86 -8.62
C ASP A 52 -5.04 -21.80 -8.11
N GLU A 53 -5.18 -21.90 -6.81
CA GLU A 53 -6.30 -22.61 -6.16
C GLU A 53 -6.60 -21.97 -4.81
N PHE A 54 -7.89 -21.79 -4.52
CA PHE A 54 -8.39 -21.33 -3.22
C PHE A 54 -9.52 -22.23 -2.75
N ASP A 55 -9.42 -22.73 -1.52
CA ASP A 55 -10.47 -23.50 -0.87
C ASP A 55 -11.29 -22.62 0.09
N PRO A 56 -12.52 -22.24 -0.26
CA PRO A 56 -13.35 -21.39 0.59
C PRO A 56 -13.77 -22.06 1.90
N LYS A 57 -13.65 -23.39 2.04
CA LYS A 57 -14.00 -24.10 3.28
C LYS A 57 -12.90 -23.99 4.33
N THR A 58 -11.67 -24.07 3.91
CA THR A 58 -10.50 -23.95 4.80
C THR A 58 -9.93 -22.54 4.83
N GLY A 59 -10.21 -21.72 3.81
CA GLY A 59 -9.61 -20.40 3.62
C GLY A 59 -8.13 -20.47 3.22
N ASP A 60 -7.64 -21.63 2.73
CA ASP A 60 -6.27 -21.80 2.27
C ASP A 60 -6.17 -21.54 0.77
N GLY A 61 -5.03 -21.00 0.33
CA GLY A 61 -4.71 -20.74 -1.07
C GLY A 61 -3.34 -21.30 -1.47
N ILE A 62 -3.20 -21.69 -2.74
CA ILE A 62 -1.94 -22.12 -3.36
C ILE A 62 -1.73 -21.31 -4.63
N LEU A 63 -0.53 -20.75 -4.79
CA LEU A 63 -0.07 -20.08 -6.00
C LEU A 63 1.28 -20.67 -6.44
N ILE A 64 1.41 -20.96 -7.73
CA ILE A 64 2.70 -21.27 -8.38
C ILE A 64 2.98 -20.14 -9.36
N LEU A 65 3.98 -19.35 -9.01
CA LEU A 65 4.33 -18.12 -9.74
C LEU A 65 5.67 -18.28 -10.46
N GLU A 66 5.88 -17.41 -11.45
CA GLU A 66 7.13 -17.24 -12.16
C GLU A 66 8.29 -16.97 -11.17
N ASP A 67 9.42 -17.64 -11.39
CA ASP A 67 10.66 -17.33 -10.68
C ASP A 67 11.23 -16.02 -11.23
N MET A 68 11.35 -15.04 -10.38
CA MET A 68 11.77 -13.68 -10.76
C MET A 68 13.29 -13.47 -10.69
N LEU A 69 14.10 -14.52 -10.44
CA LEU A 69 15.55 -14.37 -10.50
C LEU A 69 16.01 -13.93 -11.91
N PRO A 70 17.01 -13.03 -12.02
CA PRO A 70 17.88 -12.47 -10.97
C PRO A 70 17.39 -11.13 -10.37
N ALA A 71 16.09 -10.80 -10.41
CA ALA A 71 15.56 -9.60 -9.80
C ALA A 71 15.83 -9.52 -8.30
N LYS A 72 16.03 -8.30 -7.77
CA LYS A 72 16.49 -8.07 -6.40
C LYS A 72 15.47 -7.23 -5.63
N GLN A 73 15.32 -7.52 -4.36
CA GLN A 73 14.56 -6.70 -3.41
C GLN A 73 15.45 -5.58 -2.83
N ILE A 74 14.86 -4.42 -2.61
CA ILE A 74 15.45 -3.35 -1.81
C ILE A 74 14.73 -3.34 -0.45
N PRO A 75 15.45 -3.54 0.68
CA PRO A 75 14.81 -3.54 1.99
C PRO A 75 14.12 -2.21 2.30
N GLN A 76 12.90 -2.26 2.86
CA GLN A 76 12.10 -1.09 3.20
C GLN A 76 12.87 -0.04 4.01
N MET A 77 13.66 -0.47 4.97
CA MET A 77 14.41 0.42 5.85
C MET A 77 15.51 1.22 5.12
N ASN A 78 16.08 0.65 4.07
CA ASN A 78 17.16 1.31 3.32
C ASN A 78 16.63 2.49 2.48
N GLY A 79 15.37 2.43 2.07
CA GLY A 79 14.85 3.31 1.03
C GLY A 79 15.49 3.04 -0.33
N CYS A 80 15.04 3.76 -1.35
CA CYS A 80 15.57 3.63 -2.71
C CYS A 80 15.83 4.99 -3.35
N SER A 81 16.45 4.99 -4.51
CA SER A 81 16.72 6.21 -5.28
C SER A 81 15.48 6.65 -6.06
N LYS A 82 15.48 7.92 -6.53
CA LYS A 82 14.43 8.45 -7.41
C LYS A 82 14.28 7.66 -8.73
N ILE A 83 15.31 6.93 -9.15
CA ILE A 83 15.24 6.09 -10.35
C ILE A 83 14.34 4.89 -10.09
N GLU A 84 14.57 4.18 -8.97
CA GLU A 84 13.70 3.07 -8.57
C GLU A 84 12.28 3.54 -8.28
N VAL A 85 12.11 4.71 -7.64
CA VAL A 85 10.78 5.30 -7.45
C VAL A 85 10.09 5.51 -8.81
N SER A 86 10.76 6.08 -9.80
CA SER A 86 10.19 6.25 -11.15
C SER A 86 9.83 4.93 -11.83
N MET A 87 10.59 3.85 -11.59
CA MET A 87 10.25 2.50 -12.10
C MET A 87 8.95 2.00 -11.49
N VAL A 88 8.78 2.15 -10.17
CA VAL A 88 7.57 1.69 -9.48
C VAL A 88 6.36 2.52 -9.90
N LEU A 89 6.49 3.84 -9.99
CA LEU A 89 5.39 4.70 -10.43
C LEU A 89 4.94 4.40 -11.88
N LYS A 90 5.83 3.92 -12.74
CA LYS A 90 5.47 3.44 -14.07
C LYS A 90 4.58 2.19 -14.00
N GLU A 91 4.91 1.26 -13.13
CA GLU A 91 4.09 0.04 -12.94
C GLU A 91 2.78 0.36 -12.23
N ALA A 92 2.78 1.26 -11.23
CA ALA A 92 1.56 1.74 -10.57
C ALA A 92 0.62 2.43 -11.58
N ALA A 93 1.14 3.29 -12.46
CA ALA A 93 0.34 3.92 -13.51
C ALA A 93 -0.23 2.88 -14.48
N ALA A 94 0.55 1.85 -14.85
CA ALA A 94 0.09 0.76 -15.70
C ALA A 94 -1.00 -0.08 -15.04
N LEU A 95 -0.88 -0.36 -13.73
CA LEU A 95 -1.92 -1.00 -12.92
C LEU A 95 -3.20 -0.17 -12.92
N HIS A 96 -3.10 1.07 -12.48
CA HIS A 96 -4.26 1.94 -12.31
C HIS A 96 -4.97 2.23 -13.63
N LYS A 97 -4.22 2.47 -14.71
CA LYS A 97 -4.78 2.65 -16.07
C LYS A 97 -5.52 1.42 -16.56
N SER A 98 -5.09 0.21 -16.21
CA SER A 98 -5.74 -1.04 -16.63
C SER A 98 -7.17 -1.19 -16.10
N TYR A 99 -7.48 -0.49 -15.00
CA TYR A 99 -8.74 -0.63 -14.26
C TYR A 99 -9.38 0.73 -13.93
N TRP A 100 -9.00 1.79 -14.65
CA TRP A 100 -9.46 3.15 -14.39
C TRP A 100 -10.97 3.27 -14.54
N ASN A 101 -11.66 3.63 -13.46
CA ASN A 101 -13.13 3.73 -13.39
C ASN A 101 -13.86 2.48 -13.93
N ASP A 102 -13.27 1.31 -13.74
CA ASP A 102 -13.84 0.04 -14.20
C ASP A 102 -14.87 -0.47 -13.19
N GLU A 103 -16.15 -0.14 -13.40
CA GLU A 103 -17.26 -0.59 -12.56
C GLU A 103 -17.38 -2.13 -12.49
N HIS A 104 -16.81 -2.86 -13.47
CA HIS A 104 -16.82 -4.32 -13.47
C HIS A 104 -16.03 -4.91 -12.29
N LEU A 105 -15.07 -4.16 -11.71
CA LEU A 105 -14.37 -4.59 -10.49
C LEU A 105 -15.33 -4.90 -9.35
N LEU A 106 -16.44 -4.17 -9.23
CA LEU A 106 -17.44 -4.38 -8.19
C LEU A 106 -18.32 -5.60 -8.43
N SER A 107 -18.18 -6.28 -9.58
CA SER A 107 -18.84 -7.59 -9.81
C SER A 107 -18.10 -8.75 -9.13
N TYR A 108 -16.87 -8.54 -8.64
CA TYR A 108 -16.10 -9.52 -7.89
C TYR A 108 -16.40 -9.41 -6.38
N PRO A 109 -17.04 -10.42 -5.73
CA PRO A 109 -17.42 -10.35 -4.31
C PRO A 109 -16.23 -10.07 -3.37
N TRP A 110 -15.04 -10.59 -3.68
CA TRP A 110 -13.82 -10.38 -2.89
C TRP A 110 -13.27 -8.95 -2.97
N LEU A 111 -13.66 -8.16 -3.99
CA LEU A 111 -13.32 -6.73 -4.07
C LEU A 111 -14.41 -5.83 -3.48
N THR A 112 -15.68 -6.22 -3.53
CA THR A 112 -16.77 -5.40 -2.99
C THR A 112 -16.65 -5.14 -1.50
N TYR A 113 -16.03 -6.07 -0.75
CA TYR A 113 -15.76 -5.87 0.66
C TYR A 113 -14.86 -4.65 0.91
N SER A 114 -13.89 -4.38 0.02
CA SER A 114 -12.94 -3.26 0.18
C SER A 114 -13.61 -1.88 0.21
N VAL A 115 -14.76 -1.75 -0.44
CA VAL A 115 -15.56 -0.51 -0.49
C VAL A 115 -16.84 -0.58 0.34
N SER A 116 -17.03 -1.64 1.11
CA SER A 116 -18.24 -1.87 1.90
C SER A 116 -18.29 -0.98 3.15
N GLU A 117 -19.49 -0.61 3.57
CA GLU A 117 -19.72 0.07 4.84
C GLU A 117 -19.23 -0.76 6.04
N GLU A 118 -19.26 -2.09 5.94
CA GLU A 118 -18.74 -2.99 6.95
C GLU A 118 -17.23 -2.81 7.13
N ARG A 119 -16.48 -2.80 6.03
CA ARG A 119 -15.02 -2.56 6.04
C ARG A 119 -14.69 -1.18 6.57
N LYS A 120 -15.39 -0.15 6.11
CA LYS A 120 -15.23 1.23 6.56
C LYS A 120 -15.46 1.34 8.06
N LYS A 121 -16.57 0.78 8.54
CA LYS A 121 -16.89 0.73 9.97
C LYS A 121 -15.83 -0.02 10.76
N PHE A 122 -15.37 -1.18 10.29
CA PHE A 122 -14.31 -1.94 10.97
C PHE A 122 -13.05 -1.11 11.18
N VAL A 123 -12.57 -0.41 10.16
CA VAL A 123 -11.37 0.44 10.28
C VAL A 123 -11.63 1.65 11.19
N THR A 124 -12.79 2.28 11.05
CA THR A 124 -13.18 3.43 11.88
C THR A 124 -13.31 3.06 13.36
N ASP A 125 -13.80 1.87 13.69
CA ASP A 125 -13.91 1.39 15.07
C ASP A 125 -12.54 0.93 15.62
N LEU A 126 -11.67 0.39 14.77
CA LEU A 126 -10.36 -0.14 15.18
C LEU A 126 -9.34 0.95 15.51
N LEU A 127 -9.29 2.01 14.70
CA LEU A 127 -8.25 3.04 14.80
C LEU A 127 -8.24 3.80 16.15
N PRO A 128 -9.38 4.21 16.73
CA PRO A 128 -9.41 4.85 18.05
C PRO A 128 -8.89 3.95 19.18
N VAL A 129 -8.93 2.64 19.00
CA VAL A 129 -8.39 1.66 19.96
C VAL A 129 -6.92 1.36 19.69
N ALA A 130 -6.55 1.22 18.43
CA ALA A 130 -5.19 0.86 18.03
C ALA A 130 -4.19 2.02 18.21
N TYR A 131 -4.58 3.25 17.91
CA TYR A 131 -3.66 4.37 17.90
C TYR A 131 -3.13 4.75 19.30
N PRO A 132 -3.93 4.82 20.39
CA PRO A 132 -3.40 5.07 21.73
C PRO A 132 -2.36 4.03 22.19
N GLU A 133 -2.59 2.75 21.87
CA GLU A 133 -1.64 1.68 22.21
C GLU A 133 -0.38 1.77 21.34
N TRP A 134 -0.52 2.14 20.06
CA TRP A 134 0.59 2.44 19.17
C TRP A 134 1.42 3.61 19.73
N LYS A 135 0.79 4.74 20.07
CA LYS A 135 1.45 5.92 20.66
C LYS A 135 2.26 5.54 21.90
N LYS A 136 1.67 4.77 22.81
CA LYS A 136 2.35 4.25 24.01
C LYS A 136 3.54 3.35 23.66
N ARG A 137 3.39 2.46 22.66
CA ARG A 137 4.45 1.53 22.22
C ARG A 137 5.67 2.26 21.65
N TYR A 138 5.45 3.37 20.96
CA TYR A 138 6.51 4.14 20.29
C TYR A 138 6.90 5.43 21.02
N GLN A 139 6.44 5.63 22.25
CA GLN A 139 6.82 6.77 23.07
C GLN A 139 8.35 6.83 23.27
N GLY A 140 8.94 8.00 23.03
CA GLY A 140 10.39 8.20 23.07
C GLY A 140 11.15 7.73 21.81
N ARG A 141 10.45 7.07 20.85
CA ARG A 141 10.99 6.68 19.53
C ARG A 141 10.46 7.59 18.43
N ILE A 142 9.20 7.97 18.48
CA ILE A 142 8.52 8.87 17.56
C ILE A 142 8.43 10.26 18.18
N SER A 143 8.55 11.33 17.37
CA SER A 143 8.49 12.72 17.84
C SER A 143 7.08 13.13 18.25
N GLU A 144 6.97 14.11 19.16
CA GLU A 144 5.68 14.66 19.62
C GLU A 144 4.90 15.30 18.47
N ASP A 145 5.54 15.97 17.51
CA ASP A 145 4.85 16.57 16.34
C ASP A 145 4.07 15.51 15.55
N ILE A 146 4.62 14.30 15.43
CA ILE A 146 3.94 13.18 14.77
C ILE A 146 2.78 12.66 15.61
N PHE A 147 2.94 12.62 16.92
CA PHE A 147 1.84 12.26 17.80
C PHE A 147 0.71 13.29 17.77
N GLU A 148 1.02 14.59 17.73
CA GLU A 148 0.02 15.66 17.59
C GLU A 148 -0.72 15.56 16.25
N MET A 149 0.00 15.35 15.13
CA MET A 149 -0.61 15.08 13.83
C MET A 149 -1.54 13.85 13.89
N GLY A 150 -1.08 12.77 14.50
CA GLY A 150 -1.87 11.53 14.64
C GLY A 150 -3.11 11.73 15.52
N ASP A 151 -3.00 12.49 16.60
CA ASP A 151 -4.14 12.82 17.47
C ASP A 151 -5.23 13.57 16.67
N ILE A 152 -4.84 14.52 15.81
CA ILE A 152 -5.78 15.24 14.92
C ILE A 152 -6.38 14.29 13.88
N LEU A 153 -5.55 13.53 13.18
CA LEU A 153 -5.99 12.61 12.13
C LEU A 153 -7.00 11.59 12.65
N PHE A 154 -6.67 10.88 13.75
CA PHE A 154 -7.51 9.79 14.24
C PHE A 154 -8.76 10.29 14.98
N SER A 155 -8.75 11.51 15.53
CA SER A 155 -9.95 12.15 16.06
C SER A 155 -10.93 12.55 14.96
N ASN A 156 -10.44 12.81 13.73
CA ASN A 156 -11.25 13.21 12.57
C ASN A 156 -11.26 12.11 11.48
N TYR A 157 -10.94 10.85 11.84
CA TYR A 157 -10.77 9.79 10.84
C TYR A 157 -12.05 9.51 10.04
N SER A 158 -13.23 9.64 10.65
CA SER A 158 -14.49 9.48 9.94
C SER A 158 -14.65 10.46 8.78
N GLU A 159 -14.25 11.73 8.98
CA GLU A 159 -14.27 12.75 7.93
C GLU A 159 -13.21 12.48 6.87
N TYR A 160 -11.99 12.13 7.29
CA TYR A 160 -10.93 11.74 6.38
C TYR A 160 -11.33 10.58 5.47
N SER A 161 -11.94 9.54 6.03
CA SER A 161 -12.30 8.33 5.29
C SER A 161 -13.54 8.47 4.40
N ASN A 162 -14.31 9.55 4.57
CA ASN A 162 -15.56 9.77 3.84
C ASN A 162 -15.29 10.58 2.56
N VAL A 163 -14.55 9.97 1.61
CA VAL A 163 -14.35 10.56 0.27
C VAL A 163 -15.40 10.01 -0.66
N GLU A 164 -16.28 10.88 -1.12
CA GLU A 164 -17.38 10.52 -2.03
C GLU A 164 -17.01 10.70 -3.51
N GLU A 165 -15.96 11.49 -3.82
CA GLU A 165 -15.58 11.86 -5.19
C GLU A 165 -14.12 11.51 -5.48
N GLY A 166 -13.86 11.05 -6.70
CA GLY A 166 -12.54 10.75 -7.22
C GLY A 166 -12.53 9.53 -8.14
N PRO A 167 -11.50 9.37 -8.96
CA PRO A 167 -11.38 8.19 -9.81
C PRO A 167 -11.12 6.94 -8.97
N MET A 168 -11.83 5.87 -9.28
CA MET A 168 -11.63 4.58 -8.63
C MET A 168 -10.90 3.62 -9.57
N THR A 169 -10.03 2.81 -9.00
CA THR A 169 -9.30 1.78 -9.76
C THR A 169 -8.96 0.59 -8.87
N LEU A 170 -8.37 -0.45 -9.44
CA LEU A 170 -7.70 -1.47 -8.66
C LEU A 170 -6.41 -0.87 -8.10
N ILE A 171 -6.28 -0.84 -6.80
CA ILE A 171 -5.05 -0.48 -6.07
C ILE A 171 -4.36 -1.72 -5.51
N HIS A 172 -3.06 -1.64 -5.31
CA HIS A 172 -2.27 -2.68 -4.65
C HIS A 172 -2.59 -2.74 -3.14
N GLY A 173 -2.76 -1.58 -2.50
CA GLY A 173 -3.11 -1.42 -1.10
C GLY A 173 -1.94 -1.59 -0.11
N ASP A 174 -0.82 -2.21 -0.53
CA ASP A 174 0.44 -2.29 0.26
C ASP A 174 1.66 -2.08 -0.65
N LEU A 175 1.62 -1.01 -1.46
CA LEU A 175 2.70 -0.69 -2.41
C LEU A 175 3.90 -0.11 -1.67
N ARG A 176 4.86 -0.98 -1.32
CA ARG A 176 6.08 -0.64 -0.57
C ARG A 176 7.25 -1.51 -1.01
N LEU A 177 8.49 -1.09 -0.67
CA LEU A 177 9.72 -1.74 -1.16
C LEU A 177 9.82 -3.23 -0.85
N ASP A 178 9.32 -3.68 0.31
CA ASP A 178 9.36 -5.11 0.67
C ASP A 178 8.45 -5.97 -0.23
N ASN A 179 7.49 -5.36 -0.95
CA ASN A 179 6.58 -6.03 -1.88
C ASN A 179 6.99 -5.83 -3.36
N LEU A 180 8.26 -5.48 -3.60
CA LEU A 180 8.78 -5.16 -4.93
C LEU A 180 10.09 -5.89 -5.22
N LEU A 181 10.26 -6.26 -6.48
CA LEU A 181 11.56 -6.65 -7.03
C LEU A 181 11.97 -5.69 -8.15
N PHE A 182 13.27 -5.56 -8.35
CA PHE A 182 13.86 -4.68 -9.35
C PHE A 182 14.76 -5.48 -10.29
N THR A 183 14.61 -5.24 -11.59
CA THR A 183 15.45 -5.85 -12.62
C THR A 183 16.49 -4.84 -13.11
N ASP A 184 17.75 -5.27 -13.18
CA ASP A 184 18.84 -4.46 -13.74
C ASP A 184 18.72 -4.37 -15.27
N GLU A 185 18.33 -5.46 -15.94
CA GLU A 185 18.33 -5.61 -17.40
C GLU A 185 17.33 -4.69 -18.09
N ASN A 186 16.09 -4.64 -17.60
CA ASN A 186 15.00 -3.86 -18.21
C ASN A 186 14.64 -2.60 -17.44
N LYS A 187 15.33 -2.31 -16.34
CA LYS A 187 15.03 -1.21 -15.41
C LYS A 187 13.54 -1.15 -15.09
N ARG A 188 12.98 -2.27 -14.61
CA ARG A 188 11.57 -2.40 -14.24
C ARG A 188 11.43 -2.81 -12.77
N ALA A 189 10.37 -2.34 -12.15
CA ALA A 189 9.85 -2.90 -10.90
C ALA A 189 8.87 -4.04 -11.21
N ILE A 190 8.73 -4.98 -10.28
CA ILE A 190 7.79 -6.10 -10.34
C ILE A 190 6.96 -6.04 -9.06
N LEU A 191 5.66 -6.00 -9.19
CA LEU A 191 4.73 -5.92 -8.08
C LEU A 191 4.42 -7.32 -7.54
N LEU A 192 4.57 -7.51 -6.24
CA LEU A 192 4.36 -8.76 -5.51
C LEU A 192 3.41 -8.56 -4.35
N ASP A 193 2.87 -9.64 -3.78
CA ASP A 193 2.04 -9.64 -2.58
C ASP A 193 0.71 -8.86 -2.75
N TRP A 194 -0.22 -9.47 -3.46
CA TRP A 194 -1.52 -8.89 -3.81
C TRP A 194 -2.62 -9.13 -2.76
N GLN A 195 -2.24 -9.46 -1.53
CA GLN A 195 -3.15 -9.80 -0.43
C GLN A 195 -4.04 -8.64 0.02
N THR A 196 -3.67 -7.41 -0.33
CA THR A 196 -4.38 -6.19 0.04
C THR A 196 -5.00 -5.47 -1.16
N ALA A 197 -5.01 -6.14 -2.33
CA ALA A 197 -5.62 -5.56 -3.53
C ALA A 197 -7.08 -5.17 -3.27
N ALA A 198 -7.44 -3.97 -3.69
CA ALA A 198 -8.73 -3.36 -3.37
C ALA A 198 -9.19 -2.43 -4.49
N VAL A 199 -10.46 -2.05 -4.47
CA VAL A 199 -10.94 -0.89 -5.24
C VAL A 199 -10.70 0.35 -4.39
N GLY A 200 -10.06 1.37 -4.95
CA GLY A 200 -9.72 2.57 -4.20
C GLY A 200 -9.19 3.71 -5.07
N LEU A 201 -8.85 4.81 -4.40
CA LEU A 201 -8.26 5.98 -5.02
C LEU A 201 -6.81 5.70 -5.45
N PRO A 202 -6.43 5.95 -6.70
CA PRO A 202 -5.10 5.59 -7.22
C PRO A 202 -3.94 6.25 -6.48
N LEU A 203 -4.14 7.48 -6.00
CA LEU A 203 -3.10 8.23 -5.29
C LEU A 203 -2.80 7.67 -3.89
N ASN A 204 -3.63 6.77 -3.35
CA ASN A 204 -3.33 6.06 -2.11
C ASN A 204 -2.06 5.21 -2.24
N ASP A 205 -1.93 4.43 -3.33
CA ASP A 205 -0.72 3.66 -3.60
C ASP A 205 0.50 4.55 -3.85
N VAL A 206 0.31 5.62 -4.62
CA VAL A 206 1.38 6.54 -4.99
C VAL A 206 1.93 7.28 -3.78
N ALA A 207 1.05 7.83 -2.94
CA ALA A 207 1.44 8.56 -1.73
C ALA A 207 2.09 7.61 -0.71
N TYR A 208 1.52 6.44 -0.51
CA TYR A 208 2.09 5.43 0.38
C TYR A 208 3.48 5.00 -0.07
N PHE A 209 3.66 4.73 -1.36
CA PHE A 209 4.95 4.33 -1.90
C PHE A 209 5.99 5.45 -1.78
N ILE A 210 5.69 6.67 -2.23
CA ILE A 210 6.64 7.80 -2.19
C ILE A 210 7.01 8.12 -0.75
N SER A 211 6.05 8.17 0.18
CA SER A 211 6.30 8.48 1.59
C SER A 211 7.31 7.53 2.22
N THR A 212 7.14 6.24 1.98
CA THR A 212 7.91 5.19 2.68
C THR A 212 9.22 4.83 1.99
N SER A 213 9.40 5.22 0.70
CA SER A 213 10.51 4.75 -0.13
C SER A 213 11.77 5.59 -0.05
N PHE A 214 11.71 6.88 0.29
CA PHE A 214 12.89 7.71 0.46
C PHE A 214 13.48 7.56 1.86
N ALA A 215 14.79 7.27 1.93
CA ALA A 215 15.48 7.24 3.23
C ALA A 215 15.60 8.64 3.85
N ASN A 216 15.75 9.67 3.03
CA ASN A 216 15.90 11.07 3.44
C ASN A 216 14.65 11.88 3.03
N PRO A 217 13.90 12.45 4.00
CA PRO A 217 12.73 13.29 3.71
C PRO A 217 13.02 14.47 2.78
N ASN A 218 14.18 15.12 2.91
CA ASN A 218 14.54 16.26 2.07
C ASN A 218 14.72 15.88 0.58
N ASP A 219 15.11 14.66 0.28
CA ASP A 219 15.24 14.19 -1.09
C ASP A 219 13.86 13.85 -1.68
N ARG A 220 12.93 13.34 -0.87
CA ARG A 220 11.53 13.19 -1.24
C ARG A 220 10.91 14.55 -1.58
N GLU A 221 10.99 15.52 -0.68
CA GLU A 221 10.40 16.86 -0.83
C GLU A 221 10.79 17.55 -2.15
N LYS A 222 12.04 17.38 -2.57
CA LYS A 222 12.55 17.97 -3.84
C LYS A 222 12.00 17.30 -5.09
N GLU A 223 11.60 16.03 -4.99
CA GLU A 223 11.29 15.21 -6.15
C GLU A 223 9.80 14.82 -6.24
N GLU A 224 9.03 14.90 -5.15
CA GLU A 224 7.69 14.30 -5.10
C GLU A 224 6.70 14.91 -6.07
N GLU A 225 6.64 16.24 -6.21
CA GLU A 225 5.74 16.87 -7.19
C GLU A 225 6.07 16.44 -8.64
N ARG A 226 7.35 16.39 -8.98
CA ARG A 226 7.82 15.93 -10.29
C ARG A 226 7.48 14.42 -10.51
N LEU A 227 7.60 13.60 -9.48
CA LEU A 227 7.29 12.18 -9.54
C LEU A 227 5.78 11.95 -9.70
N VAL A 228 4.95 12.72 -8.99
CA VAL A 228 3.48 12.67 -9.15
C VAL A 228 3.08 13.16 -10.54
N ALA A 229 3.70 14.23 -11.06
CA ALA A 229 3.46 14.70 -12.42
C ALA A 229 3.87 13.64 -13.48
N GLN A 230 4.98 12.92 -13.25
CA GLN A 230 5.38 11.80 -14.10
C GLN A 230 4.34 10.67 -14.08
N TYR A 231 3.87 10.28 -12.90
CA TYR A 231 2.83 9.27 -12.73
C TYR A 231 1.55 9.69 -13.44
N HIS A 232 1.05 10.90 -13.21
CA HIS A 232 -0.15 11.44 -13.82
C HIS A 232 -0.06 11.44 -15.37
N LYS A 233 1.08 11.87 -15.91
CA LYS A 233 1.33 11.80 -17.36
C LYS A 233 1.25 10.38 -17.91
N LEU A 234 1.71 9.38 -17.14
CA LEU A 234 1.67 7.96 -17.55
C LEU A 234 0.26 7.37 -17.48
N LEU A 235 -0.59 7.86 -16.60
CA LEU A 235 -2.00 7.50 -16.59
C LEU A 235 -2.70 7.87 -17.89
N ASP A 236 -2.31 9.03 -18.48
CA ASP A 236 -2.86 9.50 -19.76
C ASP A 236 -4.40 9.68 -19.70
N VAL A 237 -4.87 10.38 -18.67
CA VAL A 237 -6.28 10.63 -18.35
C VAL A 237 -6.59 12.12 -18.19
N ASN A 238 -5.76 12.99 -18.77
CA ASN A 238 -5.81 14.45 -18.58
C ASN A 238 -7.17 15.09 -18.90
N ASP A 239 -7.95 14.49 -19.81
CA ASP A 239 -9.26 15.01 -20.19
C ASP A 239 -10.34 14.82 -19.10
N THR A 240 -10.10 13.90 -18.16
CA THR A 240 -11.09 13.53 -17.12
C THR A 240 -10.55 13.66 -15.70
N TYR A 241 -9.26 13.89 -15.53
CA TYR A 241 -8.58 14.02 -14.24
C TYR A 241 -7.33 14.86 -14.41
N SER A 242 -7.40 16.12 -14.00
CA SER A 242 -6.32 17.08 -14.16
C SER A 242 -5.16 16.81 -13.20
N PHE A 243 -3.99 17.42 -13.47
CA PHE A 243 -2.87 17.33 -12.53
C PHE A 243 -3.17 18.02 -11.19
N ASP A 244 -3.92 19.10 -11.19
CA ASP A 244 -4.27 19.81 -9.95
C ASP A 244 -5.17 18.94 -9.05
N GLU A 245 -6.13 18.20 -9.62
CA GLU A 245 -6.93 17.20 -8.91
C GLU A 245 -6.04 16.08 -8.37
N ALA A 246 -5.15 15.51 -9.21
CA ALA A 246 -4.23 14.47 -8.81
C ALA A 246 -3.28 14.93 -7.69
N TRP A 247 -2.80 16.17 -7.74
CA TRP A 247 -1.95 16.72 -6.70
C TRP A 247 -2.70 16.94 -5.38
N SER A 248 -3.95 17.40 -5.46
CA SER A 248 -4.83 17.52 -4.30
C SER A 248 -5.09 16.16 -3.65
N ASP A 249 -5.45 15.15 -4.45
CA ASP A 249 -5.67 13.78 -3.97
C ASP A 249 -4.39 13.16 -3.39
N TYR A 250 -3.22 13.43 -4.00
CA TYR A 250 -1.93 12.99 -3.47
C TYR A 250 -1.64 13.57 -2.10
N ARG A 251 -1.86 14.86 -1.91
CA ARG A 251 -1.68 15.54 -0.62
C ARG A 251 -2.59 14.92 0.44
N ARG A 252 -3.86 14.71 0.14
CA ARG A 252 -4.81 14.05 1.02
C ARG A 252 -4.38 12.60 1.33
N ALA A 253 -3.93 11.84 0.33
CA ALA A 253 -3.50 10.46 0.46
C ALA A 253 -2.19 10.29 1.25
N SER A 254 -1.47 11.36 1.58
CA SER A 254 -0.21 11.28 2.33
C SER A 254 -0.33 10.67 3.74
N PHE A 255 -1.54 10.64 4.31
CA PHE A 255 -1.80 9.93 5.57
C PHE A 255 -1.83 8.40 5.44
N VAL A 256 -2.01 7.86 4.22
CA VAL A 256 -2.19 6.40 4.02
C VAL A 256 -1.00 5.60 4.59
N GLY A 257 0.21 6.04 4.32
CA GLY A 257 1.41 5.37 4.84
C GLY A 257 1.51 5.37 6.37
N PHE A 258 1.09 6.45 7.02
CA PHE A 258 1.03 6.55 8.48
C PHE A 258 -0.06 5.63 9.06
N ILE A 259 -1.26 5.65 8.48
CA ILE A 259 -2.37 4.77 8.88
C ILE A 259 -1.96 3.30 8.74
N MET A 260 -1.34 2.92 7.62
CA MET A 260 -0.86 1.55 7.38
C MET A 260 0.22 1.15 8.38
N ALA A 261 1.16 2.03 8.71
CA ALA A 261 2.19 1.75 9.71
C ALA A 261 1.60 1.54 11.11
N VAL A 262 0.63 2.36 11.51
CA VAL A 262 -0.08 2.24 12.80
C VAL A 262 -0.84 0.91 12.86
N LEU A 263 -1.70 0.62 11.86
CA LEU A 263 -2.51 -0.60 11.84
C LEU A 263 -1.64 -1.85 11.79
N SER A 264 -0.65 -1.89 10.90
CA SER A 264 0.22 -3.06 10.74
C SER A 264 1.01 -3.35 12.00
N ALA A 265 1.55 -2.33 12.68
CA ALA A 265 2.26 -2.50 13.93
C ALA A 265 1.39 -3.11 15.05
N MET A 266 0.07 -2.90 15.00
CA MET A 266 -0.86 -3.37 16.04
C MET A 266 -1.51 -4.72 15.71
N ILE A 267 -1.59 -5.07 14.42
CA ILE A 267 -2.24 -6.31 13.96
C ILE A 267 -1.21 -7.44 13.78
N VAL A 268 -0.01 -7.11 13.30
CA VAL A 268 1.02 -8.09 12.98
C VAL A 268 1.77 -8.51 14.25
N GLU A 269 2.22 -9.77 14.29
CA GLU A 269 3.03 -10.26 15.40
C GLU A 269 4.29 -9.41 15.61
N ARG A 270 4.53 -9.06 16.85
CA ARG A 270 5.61 -8.17 17.24
C ARG A 270 6.98 -8.84 17.08
N THR A 271 7.88 -8.18 16.36
CA THR A 271 9.31 -8.49 16.27
C THR A 271 10.11 -7.21 16.31
N ASP A 272 11.36 -7.26 16.83
CA ASP A 272 12.24 -6.07 16.90
C ASP A 272 12.44 -5.43 15.51
N ARG A 273 12.62 -6.25 14.45
CA ARG A 273 12.73 -5.78 13.08
C ARG A 273 11.44 -5.14 12.58
N GLY A 274 10.29 -5.74 12.90
CA GLY A 274 8.98 -5.22 12.53
C GLY A 274 8.70 -3.88 13.22
N ASP A 275 9.00 -3.79 14.51
CA ASP A 275 8.85 -2.56 15.29
C ASP A 275 9.65 -1.41 14.69
N GLU A 276 10.92 -1.63 14.37
CA GLU A 276 11.76 -0.59 13.77
C GLU A 276 11.29 -0.23 12.35
N MET A 277 10.89 -1.20 11.56
CA MET A 277 10.35 -0.95 10.22
C MET A 277 9.07 -0.09 10.26
N PHE A 278 8.12 -0.43 11.12
CA PHE A 278 6.87 0.34 11.24
C PHE A 278 7.11 1.74 11.83
N ALA A 279 8.07 1.90 12.76
CA ALA A 279 8.47 3.21 13.24
C ALA A 279 9.02 4.09 12.09
N VAL A 280 9.95 3.55 11.29
CA VAL A 280 10.53 4.26 10.14
C VAL A 280 9.46 4.61 9.10
N MET A 281 8.54 3.70 8.79
CA MET A 281 7.44 3.96 7.87
C MET A 281 6.51 5.06 8.40
N ALA A 282 6.16 5.01 9.69
CA ALA A 282 5.32 6.01 10.33
C ALA A 282 5.98 7.41 10.29
N GLU A 283 7.27 7.50 10.66
CA GLU A 283 8.02 8.78 10.61
C GLU A 283 8.06 9.36 9.22
N ARG A 284 8.46 8.56 8.22
CA ARG A 284 8.57 9.04 6.83
C ARG A 284 7.24 9.53 6.29
N SER A 285 6.15 8.79 6.54
CA SER A 285 4.81 9.16 6.06
C SER A 285 4.23 10.35 6.82
N ALA A 286 4.43 10.43 8.12
CA ALA A 286 3.97 11.58 8.92
C ALA A 286 4.66 12.88 8.47
N TRP A 287 5.98 12.84 8.25
CA TRP A 287 6.70 14.01 7.72
C TRP A 287 6.25 14.40 6.32
N GLN A 288 5.82 13.45 5.48
CA GLN A 288 5.18 13.78 4.21
C GLN A 288 3.88 14.54 4.42
N ALA A 289 3.00 14.01 5.26
CA ALA A 289 1.69 14.62 5.53
C ALA A 289 1.82 16.04 6.12
N LEU A 290 2.76 16.24 7.05
CA LEU A 290 3.06 17.55 7.62
C LEU A 290 3.62 18.53 6.56
N HIS A 291 4.58 18.10 5.75
CA HIS A 291 5.17 18.91 4.69
C HIS A 291 4.14 19.35 3.64
N LEU A 292 3.23 18.46 3.28
CA LEU A 292 2.18 18.71 2.29
C LEU A 292 0.94 19.44 2.85
N ASP A 293 0.97 19.85 4.11
CA ASP A 293 -0.18 20.48 4.79
C ASP A 293 -1.46 19.65 4.67
N ALA A 294 -1.31 18.32 4.84
CA ALA A 294 -2.43 17.39 4.65
C ALA A 294 -3.55 17.57 5.71
N LEU A 295 -3.23 18.11 6.90
CA LEU A 295 -4.21 18.41 7.93
C LEU A 295 -5.30 19.37 7.44
N SER A 296 -4.99 20.25 6.48
CA SER A 296 -5.99 21.15 5.87
C SER A 296 -7.16 20.46 5.18
N PHE A 297 -7.08 19.14 4.94
CA PHE A 297 -8.19 18.35 4.39
C PHE A 297 -9.15 17.77 5.43
N ILE A 298 -8.82 17.90 6.73
CA ILE A 298 -9.58 17.27 7.84
C ILE A 298 -9.82 18.20 9.02
N THR A 299 -9.45 19.51 8.90
CA THR A 299 -9.65 20.53 9.95
C THR A 299 -10.50 21.68 9.45
#